data_35b8bdd277e965f66f2b1582484cc999
#
_entry.id   35b8bdd277e965f66f2b1582484cc999
#
_cell.length_a   1.000
_cell.length_b   1.000
_cell.length_c   1.000
_cell.angle_alpha   90.00
_cell.angle_beta   90.00
_cell.angle_gamma   90.00
#
_symmetry.space_group_name_H-M   'P 1'
#
loop_
_entity.id
_entity.type
_entity.pdbx_description
1 polymer ?
#
loop_
_entity_poly.entity_id
_entity_poly.type
_entity_poly.pdbx_seq_one_letter_code
_entity_poly.pdbx_strand_id
1 'polypeptide(L)'
;MELSVYISNERIEIVAGTGSKSKAKIKKVYSLAVPEGTIMNGIITGEQRLQETLEQIWNRYSLPKKGICLVIDSGKIMTKMLEVPYMKDKELISCINKEFADGEKTDLVTDYFPFPKNSPYEMNHIFCAAVEKSVIESYLSLFADLKLKVKRISIGLGCLLRAVTATGMFAYETCVFMLVQGSTTISVLFENGNYIYSRRNRMLSDQGSAEWIEELGQIADGIRQFYRQRHSSYTIDSIYLAGIAGGSDDVVKEFDTHMQEYGIRAKAPGMIKGISFVKTAVSDHGEINAEPASYIYGIGNLLL
;
A
#
# COMPACT_ATOMS: atom_id res chain seq x y z
N MET A 1 17.46 -10.54 8.49
CA MET A 1 16.52 -9.44 8.74
C MET A 1 16.53 -8.55 7.53
N GLU A 2 15.38 -8.26 6.98
CA GLU A 2 15.20 -7.33 5.86
C GLU A 2 14.54 -6.04 6.38
N LEU A 3 14.77 -4.97 5.64
CA LEU A 3 14.10 -3.69 5.85
C LEU A 3 13.17 -3.44 4.67
N SER A 4 11.87 -3.31 4.93
CA SER A 4 10.96 -2.71 3.96
C SER A 4 10.89 -1.22 4.22
N VAL A 5 11.22 -0.42 3.22
CA VAL A 5 11.27 1.04 3.29
C VAL A 5 10.24 1.60 2.32
N TYR A 6 9.29 2.35 2.85
CA TYR A 6 8.30 3.09 2.09
C TYR A 6 8.50 4.59 2.35
N ILE A 7 8.51 5.38 1.28
CA ILE A 7 8.67 6.82 1.36
C ILE A 7 7.45 7.46 0.70
N SER A 8 6.62 8.11 1.52
CA SER A 8 5.49 8.92 1.08
C SER A 8 5.87 10.39 0.98
N ASN A 9 4.93 11.25 0.64
CA ASN A 9 5.14 12.70 0.65
C ASN A 9 5.47 13.26 2.05
N GLU A 10 5.05 12.57 3.10
CA GLU A 10 5.08 13.07 4.47
C GLU A 10 5.90 12.19 5.42
N ARG A 11 6.04 10.89 5.12
CA ARG A 11 6.64 9.91 6.05
C ARG A 11 7.58 8.95 5.35
N ILE A 12 8.63 8.59 6.09
CA ILE A 12 9.50 7.44 5.82
C ILE A 12 9.07 6.34 6.80
N GLU A 13 8.50 5.28 6.28
CA GLU A 13 8.14 4.10 7.07
C GLU A 13 9.15 2.99 6.83
N ILE A 14 9.73 2.47 7.91
CA ILE A 14 10.67 1.35 7.85
C ILE A 14 10.14 0.22 8.71
N VAL A 15 9.85 -0.90 8.07
CA VAL A 15 9.42 -2.13 8.74
C VAL A 15 10.58 -3.13 8.71
N ALA A 16 11.13 -3.41 9.89
CA ALA A 16 12.27 -4.32 10.06
C ALA A 16 11.81 -5.69 10.55
N GLY A 17 12.05 -6.72 9.77
CA GLY A 17 11.57 -8.05 10.12
C GLY A 17 12.10 -9.17 9.23
N THR A 18 11.42 -10.29 9.30
CA THR A 18 11.59 -11.44 8.41
C THR A 18 10.22 -11.92 7.99
N GLY A 19 10.07 -12.28 6.73
CA GLY A 19 8.82 -12.82 6.20
C GLY A 19 9.06 -14.02 5.30
N SER A 20 8.03 -14.82 5.12
CA SER A 20 8.01 -15.95 4.22
C SER A 20 6.57 -16.33 3.92
N LYS A 21 6.17 -16.35 2.65
CA LYS A 21 4.84 -16.73 2.18
C LYS A 21 3.71 -15.98 2.94
N SER A 22 3.13 -16.61 3.98
CA SER A 22 1.98 -16.08 4.73
C SER A 22 2.30 -15.70 6.19
N LYS A 23 3.57 -15.66 6.56
CA LYS A 23 3.99 -15.35 7.93
C LYS A 23 5.10 -14.31 7.93
N ALA A 24 4.99 -13.33 8.83
CA ALA A 24 6.07 -12.38 9.08
C ALA A 24 6.24 -12.13 10.58
N LYS A 25 7.50 -11.90 10.97
CA LYS A 25 7.86 -11.45 12.31
C LYS A 25 8.48 -10.07 12.22
N ILE A 26 7.72 -9.06 12.59
CA ILE A 26 8.14 -7.67 12.61
C ILE A 26 8.77 -7.38 13.97
N LYS A 27 10.00 -6.90 13.97
CA LYS A 27 10.81 -6.66 15.16
C LYS A 27 10.89 -5.19 15.53
N LYS A 28 10.86 -4.30 14.54
CA LYS A 28 10.89 -2.85 14.73
C LYS A 28 10.14 -2.16 13.60
N VAL A 29 9.55 -1.04 13.92
CA VAL A 29 8.88 -0.16 12.98
C VAL A 29 9.31 1.27 13.26
N TYR A 30 9.53 2.04 12.21
CA TYR A 30 9.84 3.46 12.27
C TYR A 30 8.86 4.21 11.38
N SER A 31 8.39 5.35 11.86
CA SER A 31 7.53 6.28 11.14
C SER A 31 8.06 7.68 11.35
N LEU A 32 8.86 8.16 10.40
CA LEU A 32 9.68 9.37 10.51
C LEU A 32 9.23 10.39 9.48
N ALA A 33 9.41 11.66 9.77
CA ALA A 33 9.02 12.73 8.85
C ALA A 33 9.91 12.76 7.60
N VAL A 34 9.30 13.10 6.47
CA VAL A 34 9.98 13.48 5.23
C VAL A 34 10.09 15.00 5.19
N PRO A 35 11.24 15.60 4.83
CA PRO A 35 11.33 17.03 4.66
C PRO A 35 10.34 17.51 3.58
N GLU A 36 9.59 18.55 3.89
CA GLU A 36 8.58 19.10 2.99
C GLU A 36 9.15 19.43 1.60
N GLY A 37 8.40 19.11 0.55
CA GLY A 37 8.77 19.38 -0.83
C GLY A 37 9.84 18.45 -1.41
N THR A 38 10.30 17.41 -0.69
CA THR A 38 11.31 16.47 -1.22
C THR A 38 10.70 15.28 -1.97
N ILE A 39 9.44 14.97 -1.69
CA ILE A 39 8.65 13.98 -2.42
C ILE A 39 7.32 14.61 -2.82
N MET A 40 6.96 14.50 -4.09
CA MET A 40 5.67 14.93 -4.60
C MET A 40 5.02 13.80 -5.40
N ASN A 41 3.89 13.30 -4.92
CA ASN A 41 3.16 12.18 -5.55
C ASN A 41 4.08 10.96 -5.85
N GLY A 42 4.96 10.63 -4.89
CA GLY A 42 5.91 9.51 -5.01
C GLY A 42 7.09 9.76 -5.95
N ILE A 43 7.32 10.99 -6.40
CA ILE A 43 8.47 11.39 -7.20
C ILE A 43 9.41 12.22 -6.36
N ILE A 44 10.70 11.92 -6.43
CA ILE A 44 11.74 12.66 -5.73
C ILE A 44 11.90 14.02 -6.41
N THR A 45 11.66 15.11 -5.64
CA THR A 45 11.76 16.51 -6.09
C THR A 45 12.86 17.28 -5.36
N GLY A 46 13.29 16.79 -4.20
CA GLY A 46 14.35 17.38 -3.39
C GLY A 46 15.38 16.35 -2.95
N GLU A 47 16.16 15.83 -3.91
CA GLU A 47 17.06 14.68 -3.73
C GLU A 47 18.09 14.91 -2.61
N GLN A 48 18.79 16.03 -2.60
CA GLN A 48 19.83 16.30 -1.61
C GLN A 48 19.28 16.29 -0.17
N ARG A 49 18.16 16.99 0.09
CA ARG A 49 17.56 17.05 1.43
C ARG A 49 17.05 15.67 1.88
N LEU A 50 16.48 14.91 0.95
CA LEU A 50 16.02 13.56 1.24
C LEU A 50 17.20 12.62 1.54
N GLN A 51 18.31 12.75 0.78
CA GLN A 51 19.54 12.01 1.01
C GLN A 51 20.12 12.28 2.40
N GLU A 52 20.25 13.56 2.78
CA GLU A 52 20.72 13.97 4.12
C GLU A 52 19.84 13.38 5.23
N THR A 53 18.51 13.41 5.04
CA THR A 53 17.55 12.85 6.00
C THR A 53 17.70 11.32 6.14
N LEU A 54 17.79 10.62 5.03
CA LEU A 54 18.00 9.15 5.04
C LEU A 54 19.33 8.80 5.69
N GLU A 55 20.41 9.53 5.41
CA GLU A 55 21.71 9.31 6.04
C GLU A 55 21.63 9.47 7.57
N GLN A 56 20.97 10.53 8.04
CA GLN A 56 20.75 10.76 9.48
C GLN A 56 19.95 9.62 10.12
N ILE A 57 18.88 9.14 9.47
CA ILE A 57 18.04 8.02 9.94
C ILE A 57 18.89 6.75 10.04
N TRP A 58 19.64 6.40 9.00
CA TRP A 58 20.48 5.20 9.00
C TRP A 58 21.55 5.21 10.09
N ASN A 59 22.17 6.37 10.29
CA ASN A 59 23.20 6.54 11.33
C ASN A 59 22.57 6.53 12.73
N ARG A 60 21.49 7.28 12.97
CA ARG A 60 20.81 7.39 14.27
C ARG A 60 20.32 6.04 14.78
N TYR A 61 19.73 5.24 13.91
CA TYR A 61 19.14 3.95 14.29
C TYR A 61 20.02 2.75 13.97
N SER A 62 21.25 2.97 13.47
CA SER A 62 22.20 1.93 13.08
C SER A 62 21.57 0.85 12.19
N LEU A 63 20.85 1.29 11.16
CA LEU A 63 20.10 0.40 10.28
C LEU A 63 21.03 -0.39 9.34
N PRO A 64 20.68 -1.65 8.98
CA PRO A 64 21.42 -2.42 8.00
C PRO A 64 21.51 -1.74 6.63
N LYS A 65 22.71 -1.76 6.02
CA LYS A 65 22.95 -1.21 4.67
C LYS A 65 22.65 -2.21 3.55
N LYS A 66 22.20 -3.41 3.88
CA LYS A 66 21.87 -4.49 2.90
C LYS A 66 20.51 -5.09 3.24
N GLY A 67 19.90 -5.74 2.25
CA GLY A 67 18.58 -6.38 2.43
C GLY A 67 17.45 -5.37 2.48
N ILE A 68 17.59 -4.25 1.77
CA ILE A 68 16.60 -3.18 1.69
C ILE A 68 15.63 -3.50 0.56
N CYS A 69 14.36 -3.50 0.90
CA CYS A 69 13.26 -3.71 -0.03
C CYS A 69 12.44 -2.42 -0.09
N LEU A 70 12.50 -1.72 -1.22
CA LEU A 70 11.78 -0.46 -1.37
C LEU A 70 10.32 -0.71 -1.72
N VAL A 71 9.44 0.14 -1.22
CA VAL A 71 8.07 0.28 -1.69
C VAL A 71 7.93 1.68 -2.27
N ILE A 72 7.54 1.75 -3.52
CA ILE A 72 7.19 3.01 -4.18
C ILE A 72 5.67 3.07 -4.37
N ASP A 73 5.12 4.25 -4.23
CA ASP A 73 3.71 4.50 -4.43
C ASP A 73 3.51 5.89 -5.02
N SER A 74 2.93 5.93 -6.23
CA SER A 74 2.81 7.16 -7.01
C SER A 74 1.52 7.11 -7.84
N GLY A 75 0.89 8.26 -8.04
CA GLY A 75 -0.21 8.40 -8.98
C GLY A 75 0.18 8.16 -10.45
N LYS A 76 1.48 8.09 -10.75
CA LYS A 76 2.00 7.75 -12.09
C LYS A 76 2.15 6.25 -12.32
N ILE A 77 1.97 5.42 -11.28
CA ILE A 77 1.97 3.97 -11.45
C ILE A 77 0.64 3.56 -12.08
N MET A 78 0.71 3.03 -13.27
CA MET A 78 -0.44 2.46 -13.96
C MET A 78 -0.67 1.04 -13.46
N THR A 79 -1.92 0.67 -13.23
CA THR A 79 -2.28 -0.69 -12.79
C THR A 79 -3.47 -1.20 -13.58
N LYS A 80 -3.47 -2.49 -13.89
CA LYS A 80 -4.57 -3.18 -14.56
C LYS A 80 -4.77 -4.57 -13.98
N MET A 81 -6.02 -5.03 -13.97
CA MET A 81 -6.35 -6.45 -13.81
C MET A 81 -6.49 -7.06 -15.19
N LEU A 82 -5.82 -8.16 -15.42
CA LEU A 82 -5.91 -8.91 -16.67
C LEU A 82 -6.34 -10.35 -16.41
N GLU A 83 -7.17 -10.85 -17.31
CA GLU A 83 -7.48 -12.26 -17.44
C GLU A 83 -6.75 -12.79 -18.67
N VAL A 84 -5.79 -13.67 -18.46
CA VAL A 84 -4.93 -14.19 -19.54
C VAL A 84 -4.87 -15.72 -19.51
N PRO A 85 -4.80 -16.37 -20.68
CA PRO A 85 -4.56 -17.80 -20.73
C PRO A 85 -3.26 -18.20 -20.02
N TYR A 86 -3.13 -19.49 -19.65
CA TYR A 86 -1.85 -19.99 -19.15
C TYR A 86 -0.80 -19.89 -20.25
N MET A 87 0.25 -19.12 -19.97
CA MET A 87 1.38 -18.92 -20.86
C MET A 87 2.68 -18.85 -20.05
N LYS A 88 3.82 -18.93 -20.73
CA LYS A 88 5.14 -18.78 -20.10
C LYS A 88 5.37 -17.33 -19.69
N ASP A 89 6.16 -17.11 -18.64
CA ASP A 89 6.46 -15.79 -18.09
C ASP A 89 6.89 -14.78 -19.16
N LYS A 90 7.73 -15.21 -20.11
CA LYS A 90 8.21 -14.34 -21.21
C LYS A 90 7.08 -13.87 -22.13
N GLU A 91 6.13 -14.73 -22.43
CA GLU A 91 4.95 -14.41 -23.26
C GLU A 91 4.00 -13.51 -22.47
N LEU A 92 3.83 -13.81 -21.18
CA LEU A 92 3.00 -13.02 -20.27
C LEU A 92 3.52 -11.58 -20.13
N ILE A 93 4.81 -11.39 -19.88
CA ILE A 93 5.43 -10.06 -19.82
C ILE A 93 5.27 -9.33 -21.16
N SER A 94 5.41 -10.02 -22.29
CA SER A 94 5.17 -9.42 -23.60
C SER A 94 3.71 -8.96 -23.79
N CYS A 95 2.75 -9.74 -23.28
CA CYS A 95 1.35 -9.38 -23.28
C CYS A 95 1.09 -8.15 -22.40
N ILE A 96 1.62 -8.13 -21.18
CA ILE A 96 1.50 -7.01 -20.25
C ILE A 96 2.10 -5.74 -20.84
N ASN A 97 3.27 -5.81 -21.46
CA ASN A 97 3.90 -4.65 -22.10
C ASN A 97 3.01 -4.05 -23.20
N LYS A 98 2.30 -4.87 -23.97
CA LYS A 98 1.36 -4.40 -24.99
C LYS A 98 0.15 -3.68 -24.39
N GLU A 99 -0.31 -4.14 -23.22
CA GLU A 99 -1.45 -3.53 -22.52
C GLU A 99 -1.16 -2.12 -21.99
N PHE A 100 0.13 -1.82 -21.73
CA PHE A 100 0.57 -0.50 -21.27
C PHE A 100 1.23 0.34 -22.39
N ALA A 101 1.36 -0.19 -23.60
CA ALA A 101 1.93 0.53 -24.74
C ALA A 101 0.91 1.53 -25.31
N ASP A 102 1.10 2.79 -25.04
CA ASP A 102 0.19 3.90 -25.44
C ASP A 102 0.71 4.67 -26.68
N GLY A 103 1.37 3.98 -27.61
CA GLY A 103 1.87 4.57 -28.86
C GLY A 103 3.03 5.55 -28.74
N GLU A 104 3.26 6.18 -27.60
CA GLU A 104 4.47 6.92 -27.27
C GLU A 104 5.50 5.97 -26.68
N LYS A 105 6.76 6.12 -27.11
CA LYS A 105 7.90 5.32 -26.62
C LYS A 105 8.29 5.76 -25.18
N THR A 106 7.44 5.53 -24.21
CA THR A 106 7.82 5.64 -22.80
C THR A 106 8.58 4.40 -22.39
N ASP A 107 9.76 4.58 -21.79
CA ASP A 107 10.56 3.48 -21.22
C ASP A 107 9.90 3.03 -19.91
N LEU A 108 8.99 2.05 -20.00
CA LEU A 108 8.22 1.52 -18.90
C LEU A 108 8.88 0.26 -18.33
N VAL A 109 8.91 0.16 -17.03
CA VAL A 109 9.16 -1.08 -16.29
C VAL A 109 7.81 -1.67 -15.90
N THR A 110 7.57 -2.92 -16.26
CA THR A 110 6.35 -3.65 -15.98
C THR A 110 6.62 -4.84 -15.07
N ASP A 111 5.66 -5.15 -14.21
CA ASP A 111 5.68 -6.35 -13.36
C ASP A 111 4.25 -6.82 -13.10
N TYR A 112 4.09 -8.02 -12.56
CA TYR A 112 2.79 -8.57 -12.25
C TYR A 112 2.78 -9.40 -10.96
N PHE A 113 1.59 -9.53 -10.40
CA PHE A 113 1.29 -10.39 -9.27
C PHE A 113 0.15 -11.33 -9.65
N PRO A 114 0.38 -12.67 -9.65
CA PRO A 114 -0.66 -13.64 -9.93
C PRO A 114 -1.54 -13.82 -8.69
N PHE A 115 -2.87 -13.82 -8.87
CA PHE A 115 -3.79 -14.22 -7.82
C PHE A 115 -3.88 -15.75 -7.72
N PRO A 116 -4.20 -16.28 -6.52
CA PRO A 116 -4.47 -17.70 -6.35
C PRO A 116 -5.61 -18.16 -7.27
N LYS A 117 -5.49 -19.39 -7.76
CA LYS A 117 -6.49 -20.00 -8.61
C LYS A 117 -7.76 -20.31 -7.81
N ASN A 118 -8.80 -19.49 -7.99
CA ASN A 118 -10.13 -19.75 -7.45
C ASN A 118 -11.13 -20.15 -8.54
N SER A 119 -10.68 -20.30 -9.78
CA SER A 119 -11.53 -20.59 -10.93
C SER A 119 -11.20 -21.96 -11.54
N PRO A 120 -12.20 -22.77 -11.87
CA PRO A 120 -12.03 -23.96 -12.69
C PRO A 120 -11.71 -23.65 -14.16
N TYR A 121 -11.71 -22.37 -14.56
CA TYR A 121 -11.39 -21.94 -15.92
C TYR A 121 -9.87 -21.81 -16.11
N GLU A 122 -9.40 -22.13 -17.30
CA GLU A 122 -7.98 -22.11 -17.70
C GLU A 122 -7.41 -20.69 -17.89
N MET A 123 -7.79 -19.74 -17.03
CA MET A 123 -7.35 -18.34 -17.10
C MET A 123 -6.61 -17.96 -15.82
N ASN A 124 -5.55 -17.19 -15.99
CA ASN A 124 -4.85 -16.53 -14.89
C ASN A 124 -5.44 -15.14 -14.67
N HIS A 125 -5.82 -14.85 -13.43
CA HIS A 125 -6.09 -13.49 -13.01
C HIS A 125 -4.80 -12.89 -12.47
N ILE A 126 -4.36 -11.80 -13.08
CA ILE A 126 -3.10 -11.13 -12.71
C ILE A 126 -3.33 -9.65 -12.49
N PHE A 127 -2.71 -9.13 -11.44
CA PHE A 127 -2.59 -7.71 -11.22
C PHE A 127 -1.28 -7.24 -11.84
N CYS A 128 -1.36 -6.33 -12.81
CA CYS A 128 -0.21 -5.81 -13.53
C CYS A 128 0.03 -4.36 -13.18
N ALA A 129 1.28 -3.97 -13.18
CA ALA A 129 1.70 -2.59 -12.99
C ALA A 129 2.75 -2.18 -14.00
N ALA A 130 2.72 -0.89 -14.35
CA ALA A 130 3.74 -0.24 -15.16
C ALA A 130 4.09 1.12 -14.57
N VAL A 131 5.37 1.46 -14.61
CA VAL A 131 5.89 2.75 -14.15
C VAL A 131 7.02 3.19 -15.06
N GLU A 132 7.19 4.51 -15.24
CA GLU A 132 8.33 5.06 -15.96
C GLU A 132 9.65 4.63 -15.29
N LYS A 133 10.59 4.14 -16.08
CA LYS A 133 11.90 3.67 -15.62
C LYS A 133 12.65 4.74 -14.84
N SER A 134 12.54 5.99 -15.27
CA SER A 134 13.13 7.15 -14.59
C SER A 134 12.74 7.28 -13.12
N VAL A 135 11.49 6.93 -12.76
CA VAL A 135 11.03 6.93 -11.36
C VAL A 135 11.78 5.88 -10.55
N ILE A 136 11.95 4.67 -11.09
CA ILE A 136 12.70 3.60 -10.41
C ILE A 136 14.19 3.97 -10.29
N GLU A 137 14.77 4.50 -11.35
CA GLU A 137 16.18 4.89 -11.39
C GLU A 137 16.51 6.00 -10.38
N SER A 138 15.62 6.98 -10.19
CA SER A 138 15.83 8.03 -9.19
C SER A 138 15.91 7.48 -7.76
N TYR A 139 15.04 6.54 -7.39
CA TYR A 139 15.14 5.87 -6.09
C TYR A 139 16.39 5.01 -5.97
N LEU A 140 16.76 4.26 -7.01
CA LEU A 140 17.96 3.44 -7.00
C LEU A 140 19.22 4.29 -6.88
N SER A 141 19.33 5.42 -7.58
CA SER A 141 20.45 6.37 -7.48
C SER A 141 20.57 6.90 -6.05
N LEU A 142 19.50 7.44 -5.48
CA LEU A 142 19.47 7.95 -4.12
C LEU A 142 20.01 6.94 -3.08
N PHE A 143 19.57 5.68 -3.18
CA PHE A 143 20.03 4.63 -2.26
C PHE A 143 21.46 4.18 -2.56
N ALA A 144 21.89 4.19 -3.81
CA ALA A 144 23.27 3.86 -4.20
C ALA A 144 24.27 4.90 -3.67
N ASP A 145 23.96 6.20 -3.74
CA ASP A 145 24.80 7.29 -3.24
C ASP A 145 25.02 7.19 -1.72
N LEU A 146 24.02 6.68 -0.99
CA LEU A 146 24.09 6.35 0.44
C LEU A 146 24.79 5.00 0.73
N LYS A 147 25.27 4.30 -0.31
CA LYS A 147 25.83 2.95 -0.22
C LYS A 147 24.86 1.92 0.40
N LEU A 148 23.58 2.13 0.20
CA LEU A 148 22.51 1.26 0.64
C LEU A 148 22.15 0.26 -0.48
N LYS A 149 22.21 -1.03 -0.18
CA LYS A 149 21.99 -2.08 -1.19
C LYS A 149 20.50 -2.46 -1.24
N VAL A 150 19.82 -1.94 -2.24
CA VAL A 150 18.45 -2.32 -2.56
C VAL A 150 18.42 -3.74 -3.11
N LYS A 151 17.59 -4.60 -2.52
CA LYS A 151 17.39 -6.00 -2.93
C LYS A 151 16.27 -6.11 -3.97
N ARG A 152 15.22 -5.33 -3.80
CA ARG A 152 14.04 -5.29 -4.68
C ARG A 152 13.27 -3.99 -4.53
N ILE A 153 12.46 -3.70 -5.53
CA ILE A 153 11.45 -2.63 -5.49
C ILE A 153 10.08 -3.28 -5.69
N SER A 154 9.10 -2.81 -4.95
CA SER A 154 7.69 -3.20 -5.07
C SER A 154 6.81 -1.95 -5.10
N ILE A 155 5.58 -2.08 -5.58
CA ILE A 155 4.60 -1.00 -5.52
C ILE A 155 3.65 -1.17 -4.33
N GLY A 156 3.18 -0.06 -3.75
CA GLY A 156 2.36 -0.06 -2.53
C GLY A 156 1.12 -0.95 -2.65
N LEU A 157 0.30 -0.73 -3.69
CA LEU A 157 -0.90 -1.55 -3.92
C LEU A 157 -0.56 -3.03 -4.08
N GLY A 158 0.50 -3.38 -4.80
CA GLY A 158 0.95 -4.78 -4.94
C GLY A 158 1.34 -5.41 -3.60
N CYS A 159 1.99 -4.65 -2.71
CA CYS A 159 2.31 -5.10 -1.35
C CYS A 159 1.04 -5.34 -0.52
N LEU A 160 0.06 -4.43 -0.59
CA LEU A 160 -1.23 -4.57 0.08
C LEU A 160 -1.95 -5.83 -0.39
N LEU A 161 -2.10 -6.01 -1.70
CA LEU A 161 -2.75 -7.18 -2.28
C LEU A 161 -2.07 -8.48 -1.86
N ARG A 162 -0.74 -8.49 -1.82
CA ARG A 162 0.04 -9.64 -1.33
C ARG A 162 -0.23 -9.92 0.14
N ALA A 163 -0.25 -8.90 1.00
CA ALA A 163 -0.55 -9.08 2.41
C ALA A 163 -1.94 -9.69 2.60
N VAL A 164 -2.97 -9.13 1.95
CA VAL A 164 -4.35 -9.63 2.02
C VAL A 164 -4.44 -11.08 1.54
N THR A 165 -3.90 -11.38 0.36
CA THR A 165 -3.96 -12.71 -0.24
C THR A 165 -3.19 -13.75 0.59
N ALA A 166 -1.97 -13.41 1.01
CA ALA A 166 -1.09 -14.34 1.73
C ALA A 166 -1.59 -14.68 3.13
N THR A 167 -2.29 -13.77 3.79
CA THR A 167 -2.80 -13.96 5.16
C THR A 167 -4.25 -14.42 5.21
N GLY A 168 -4.97 -14.38 4.08
CA GLY A 168 -6.41 -14.64 4.00
C GLY A 168 -7.24 -13.55 4.69
N MET A 169 -6.70 -12.35 4.82
CA MET A 169 -7.43 -11.19 5.31
C MET A 169 -8.64 -10.96 4.39
N PHE A 170 -9.82 -10.73 4.97
CA PHE A 170 -11.08 -10.54 4.24
C PHE A 170 -11.59 -11.74 3.42
N ALA A 171 -11.08 -12.97 3.65
CA ALA A 171 -11.41 -14.15 2.83
C ALA A 171 -12.92 -14.48 2.74
N TYR A 172 -13.72 -13.96 3.67
CA TYR A 172 -15.16 -14.25 3.75
C TYR A 172 -16.01 -12.97 3.85
N GLU A 173 -15.43 -11.83 3.51
CA GLU A 173 -16.11 -10.54 3.57
C GLU A 173 -16.03 -9.81 2.23
N THR A 174 -17.09 -9.10 1.90
CA THR A 174 -17.08 -8.05 0.87
C THR A 174 -16.88 -6.71 1.58
N CYS A 175 -15.71 -6.13 1.46
CA CYS A 175 -15.33 -4.96 2.25
C CYS A 175 -14.53 -3.93 1.47
N VAL A 176 -14.54 -2.71 1.98
CA VAL A 176 -13.61 -1.66 1.55
C VAL A 176 -12.51 -1.50 2.59
N PHE A 177 -11.27 -1.62 2.18
CA PHE A 177 -10.11 -1.29 3.00
C PHE A 177 -9.60 0.09 2.61
N MET A 178 -9.64 1.04 3.54
CA MET A 178 -9.17 2.41 3.38
C MET A 178 -7.88 2.60 4.16
N LEU A 179 -6.78 2.88 3.46
CA LEU A 179 -5.49 3.17 4.06
C LEU A 179 -5.18 4.65 3.91
N VAL A 180 -5.14 5.35 5.03
CA VAL A 180 -4.76 6.76 5.10
C VAL A 180 -3.24 6.88 5.16
N GLN A 181 -2.67 7.70 4.30
CA GLN A 181 -1.24 7.98 4.24
C GLN A 181 -1.02 9.48 4.08
N GLY A 182 -1.03 10.18 5.23
CA GLY A 182 -1.03 11.63 5.25
C GLY A 182 -2.25 12.22 4.52
N SER A 183 -1.99 13.08 3.55
CA SER A 183 -3.03 13.70 2.71
C SER A 183 -3.55 12.81 1.57
N THR A 184 -3.25 11.51 1.59
CA THR A 184 -3.74 10.57 0.57
C THR A 184 -4.44 9.40 1.23
N THR A 185 -5.58 9.00 0.67
CA THR A 185 -6.30 7.76 1.05
C THR A 185 -6.35 6.81 -0.14
N ILE A 186 -5.97 5.56 0.09
CA ILE A 186 -6.11 4.48 -0.88
C ILE A 186 -7.22 3.57 -0.41
N SER A 187 -8.25 3.47 -1.23
CA SER A 187 -9.41 2.62 -0.96
C SER A 187 -9.39 1.42 -1.88
N VAL A 188 -9.51 0.23 -1.32
CA VAL A 188 -9.47 -1.03 -2.05
C VAL A 188 -10.72 -1.82 -1.73
N LEU A 189 -11.48 -2.18 -2.75
CA LEU A 189 -12.66 -3.03 -2.64
C LEU A 189 -12.24 -4.48 -2.82
N PHE A 190 -12.61 -5.30 -1.84
CA PHE A 190 -12.47 -6.75 -1.86
C PHE A 190 -13.85 -7.42 -1.86
N GLU A 191 -13.99 -8.48 -2.64
CA GLU A 191 -15.15 -9.38 -2.62
C GLU A 191 -14.68 -10.78 -2.25
N ASN A 192 -15.08 -11.26 -1.07
CA ASN A 192 -14.60 -12.54 -0.52
C ASN A 192 -13.06 -12.66 -0.55
N GLY A 193 -12.37 -11.57 -0.19
CA GLY A 193 -10.91 -11.48 -0.20
C GLY A 193 -10.26 -11.30 -1.57
N ASN A 194 -11.04 -11.31 -2.67
CA ASN A 194 -10.54 -11.05 -4.01
C ASN A 194 -10.54 -9.55 -4.30
N TYR A 195 -9.47 -9.06 -4.89
CA TYR A 195 -9.37 -7.68 -5.33
C TYR A 195 -10.36 -7.40 -6.48
N ILE A 196 -11.13 -6.34 -6.34
CA ILE A 196 -12.09 -5.90 -7.36
C ILE A 196 -11.68 -4.56 -7.96
N TYR A 197 -11.38 -3.58 -7.10
CA TYR A 197 -11.16 -2.21 -7.52
C TYR A 197 -10.33 -1.47 -6.49
N SER A 198 -9.57 -0.48 -6.93
CA SER A 198 -8.91 0.47 -6.03
C SER A 198 -8.96 1.88 -6.56
N ARG A 199 -8.96 2.82 -5.64
CA ARG A 199 -8.92 4.24 -5.93
C ARG A 199 -8.00 4.96 -4.96
N ARG A 200 -7.22 5.89 -5.50
CA ARG A 200 -6.44 6.84 -4.71
C ARG A 200 -7.18 8.17 -4.71
N ASN A 201 -7.34 8.76 -3.54
CA ASN A 201 -7.93 10.07 -3.35
C ASN A 201 -6.94 10.95 -2.58
N ARG A 202 -6.81 12.21 -2.99
CA ARG A 202 -6.16 13.23 -2.17
C ARG A 202 -7.22 13.80 -1.23
N MET A 203 -6.88 13.84 0.05
CA MET A 203 -7.70 14.48 1.08
C MET A 203 -7.39 15.98 1.09
N LEU A 204 -8.42 16.78 1.21
CA LEU A 204 -8.30 18.24 1.23
C LEU A 204 -8.43 18.79 2.65
N SER A 205 -9.10 18.06 3.53
CA SER A 205 -9.37 18.41 4.90
C SER A 205 -8.30 17.84 5.84
N ASP A 206 -8.12 18.46 6.99
CA ASP A 206 -7.16 18.04 8.01
C ASP A 206 -7.62 16.73 8.66
N GLN A 207 -6.71 15.78 8.79
CA GLN A 207 -7.00 14.44 9.35
C GLN A 207 -7.66 14.54 10.73
N GLY A 208 -8.82 13.92 10.86
CA GLY A 208 -9.60 13.87 12.10
C GLY A 208 -10.57 15.04 12.29
N SER A 209 -10.66 15.98 11.35
CA SER A 209 -11.73 16.98 11.36
C SER A 209 -13.07 16.40 10.90
N ALA A 210 -14.16 17.08 11.21
CA ALA A 210 -15.50 16.66 10.76
C ALA A 210 -15.60 16.63 9.23
N GLU A 211 -15.00 17.61 8.57
CA GLU A 211 -14.95 17.71 7.11
C GLU A 211 -14.15 16.53 6.51
N TRP A 212 -13.08 16.10 7.20
CA TRP A 212 -12.30 14.95 6.77
C TRP A 212 -13.09 13.64 6.91
N ILE A 213 -13.89 13.47 7.96
CA ILE A 213 -14.81 12.32 8.13
C ILE A 213 -15.85 12.29 7.02
N GLU A 214 -16.43 13.45 6.69
CA GLU A 214 -17.38 13.57 5.59
C GLU A 214 -16.74 13.21 4.24
N GLU A 215 -15.53 13.71 3.98
CA GLU A 215 -14.76 13.42 2.76
C GLU A 215 -14.48 11.92 2.62
N LEU A 216 -14.08 11.24 3.71
CA LEU A 216 -13.95 9.77 3.74
C LEU A 216 -15.27 9.07 3.44
N GLY A 217 -16.37 9.56 4.02
CA GLY A 217 -17.72 9.02 3.79
C GLY A 217 -18.13 9.11 2.33
N GLN A 218 -17.87 10.25 1.68
CA GLN A 218 -18.14 10.44 0.25
C GLN A 218 -17.30 9.49 -0.63
N ILE A 219 -16.04 9.26 -0.29
CA ILE A 219 -15.18 8.30 -0.98
C ILE A 219 -15.74 6.88 -0.84
N ALA A 220 -16.12 6.49 0.37
CA ALA A 220 -16.68 5.17 0.66
C ALA A 220 -18.02 4.93 -0.04
N ASP A 221 -18.91 5.94 -0.02
CA ASP A 221 -20.19 5.87 -0.72
C ASP A 221 -20.02 5.77 -2.25
N GLY A 222 -19.06 6.48 -2.81
CA GLY A 222 -18.73 6.37 -4.24
C GLY A 222 -18.33 4.93 -4.64
N ILE A 223 -17.56 4.23 -3.79
CA ILE A 223 -17.19 2.82 -4.01
C ILE A 223 -18.42 1.92 -3.87
N ARG A 224 -19.28 2.17 -2.88
CA ARG A 224 -20.54 1.45 -2.69
C ARG A 224 -21.44 1.56 -3.91
N GLN A 225 -21.61 2.77 -4.44
CA GLN A 225 -22.42 3.02 -5.64
C GLN A 225 -21.84 2.28 -6.86
N PHE A 226 -20.51 2.35 -7.06
CA PHE A 226 -19.83 1.62 -8.12
C PHE A 226 -20.07 0.10 -8.02
N TYR A 227 -20.00 -0.46 -6.81
CA TYR A 227 -20.19 -1.90 -6.59
C TYR A 227 -21.65 -2.31 -6.86
N ARG A 228 -22.62 -1.53 -6.39
CA ARG A 228 -24.05 -1.77 -6.65
C ARG A 228 -24.44 -1.74 -8.12
N GLN A 229 -23.81 -0.89 -8.92
CA GLN A 229 -24.08 -0.85 -10.37
C GLN A 229 -23.65 -2.15 -11.07
N ARG A 230 -22.65 -2.84 -10.55
CA ARG A 230 -22.16 -4.11 -11.11
C ARG A 230 -22.86 -5.34 -10.54
N HIS A 231 -23.32 -5.25 -9.31
CA HIS A 231 -23.86 -6.37 -8.53
C HIS A 231 -25.09 -5.90 -7.75
N SER A 232 -26.27 -5.89 -8.37
CA SER A 232 -27.50 -5.35 -7.78
C SER A 232 -27.98 -6.04 -6.48
N SER A 233 -27.52 -7.25 -6.20
CA SER A 233 -27.91 -8.06 -5.04
C SER A 233 -26.85 -8.16 -3.94
N TYR A 234 -25.67 -7.58 -4.14
CA TYR A 234 -24.57 -7.66 -3.17
C TYR A 234 -24.41 -6.34 -2.40
N THR A 235 -24.03 -6.47 -1.13
CA THR A 235 -23.76 -5.34 -0.23
C THR A 235 -22.32 -5.37 0.24
N ILE A 236 -21.78 -4.22 0.61
CA ILE A 236 -20.49 -4.12 1.30
C ILE A 236 -20.77 -4.39 2.78
N ASP A 237 -20.12 -5.38 3.37
CA ASP A 237 -20.31 -5.81 4.75
C ASP A 237 -19.67 -4.83 5.75
N SER A 238 -18.48 -4.33 5.41
CA SER A 238 -17.69 -3.49 6.32
C SER A 238 -16.76 -2.56 5.57
N ILE A 239 -16.40 -1.45 6.24
CA ILE A 239 -15.30 -0.59 5.85
C ILE A 239 -14.23 -0.72 6.93
N TYR A 240 -12.99 -0.98 6.51
CA TYR A 240 -11.82 -1.01 7.39
C TYR A 240 -11.00 0.27 7.17
N LEU A 241 -10.76 1.01 8.24
CA LEU A 241 -9.98 2.24 8.21
C LEU A 241 -8.65 2.06 8.95
N ALA A 242 -7.53 2.29 8.27
CA ALA A 242 -6.18 2.14 8.78
C ALA A 242 -5.29 3.33 8.43
N GLY A 243 -4.13 3.47 9.07
CA GLY A 243 -3.16 4.52 8.76
C GLY A 243 -3.40 5.83 9.50
N ILE A 244 -4.24 5.84 10.54
CA ILE A 244 -4.54 7.05 11.32
C ILE A 244 -3.44 7.29 12.34
N ALA A 245 -2.83 8.46 12.29
CA ALA A 245 -1.78 8.85 13.22
C ALA A 245 -2.37 9.23 14.59
N GLY A 246 -1.70 8.81 15.67
CA GLY A 246 -1.94 9.32 17.02
C GLY A 246 -3.09 8.69 17.81
N GLY A 247 -3.80 7.69 17.27
CA GLY A 247 -4.88 7.00 17.96
C GLY A 247 -6.12 6.88 17.08
N SER A 248 -6.37 5.66 16.65
CA SER A 248 -7.42 5.38 15.67
C SER A 248 -8.82 5.31 16.24
N ASP A 249 -8.96 4.98 17.54
CA ASP A 249 -10.24 4.54 18.10
C ASP A 249 -11.35 5.60 18.02
N ASP A 250 -11.07 6.85 18.35
CA ASP A 250 -12.09 7.90 18.35
C ASP A 250 -12.45 8.33 16.92
N VAL A 251 -11.47 8.47 16.05
CA VAL A 251 -11.68 8.79 14.62
C VAL A 251 -12.46 7.66 13.92
N VAL A 252 -12.12 6.41 14.22
CA VAL A 252 -12.85 5.25 13.65
C VAL A 252 -14.28 5.20 14.15
N LYS A 253 -14.53 5.51 15.43
CA LYS A 253 -15.90 5.57 15.99
C LYS A 253 -16.73 6.67 15.34
N GLU A 254 -16.14 7.85 15.16
CA GLU A 254 -16.83 8.96 14.50
C GLU A 254 -17.15 8.61 13.05
N PHE A 255 -16.20 8.03 12.33
CA PHE A 255 -16.40 7.53 10.98
C PHE A 255 -17.44 6.38 10.93
N ASP A 256 -17.43 5.44 11.89
CA ASP A 256 -18.50 4.41 12.00
C ASP A 256 -19.87 5.05 12.16
N THR A 257 -19.99 6.06 13.04
CA THR A 257 -21.24 6.79 13.25
C THR A 257 -21.75 7.42 11.95
N HIS A 258 -20.85 8.07 11.19
CA HIS A 258 -21.18 8.65 9.90
C HIS A 258 -21.61 7.57 8.88
N MET A 259 -20.90 6.45 8.81
CA MET A 259 -21.22 5.38 7.85
C MET A 259 -22.48 4.58 8.18
N GLN A 260 -22.95 4.60 9.45
CA GLN A 260 -24.24 4.00 9.83
C GLN A 260 -25.42 4.66 9.12
N GLU A 261 -25.35 5.93 8.76
CA GLU A 261 -26.36 6.61 7.94
C GLU A 261 -26.54 5.93 6.58
N TYR A 262 -25.49 5.29 6.07
CA TYR A 262 -25.49 4.52 4.82
C TYR A 262 -25.75 3.01 5.04
N GLY A 263 -26.00 2.60 6.30
CA GLY A 263 -26.22 1.20 6.67
C GLY A 263 -24.97 0.33 6.62
N ILE A 264 -23.77 0.91 6.73
CA ILE A 264 -22.48 0.20 6.69
C ILE A 264 -21.75 0.43 8.02
N ARG A 265 -21.03 -0.58 8.50
CA ARG A 265 -20.17 -0.47 9.68
C ARG A 265 -18.73 -0.17 9.27
N ALA A 266 -18.12 0.79 9.96
CA ALA A 266 -16.71 1.07 9.85
C ALA A 266 -15.96 0.61 11.11
N LYS A 267 -14.78 0.05 10.94
CA LYS A 267 -13.96 -0.48 12.04
C LYS A 267 -12.47 -0.41 11.74
N ALA A 268 -11.64 -0.41 12.77
CA ALA A 268 -10.20 -0.61 12.58
C ALA A 268 -9.93 -2.07 12.19
N PRO A 269 -8.97 -2.34 11.31
CA PRO A 269 -8.52 -3.70 11.05
C PRO A 269 -7.85 -4.25 12.32
N GLY A 270 -8.23 -5.45 12.71
CA GLY A 270 -7.61 -6.13 13.83
C GLY A 270 -6.22 -6.69 13.52
N MET A 271 -5.81 -7.67 14.34
CA MET A 271 -4.56 -8.38 14.12
C MET A 271 -4.58 -9.17 12.81
N ILE A 272 -3.50 -9.09 12.05
CA ILE A 272 -3.36 -9.84 10.78
C ILE A 272 -2.85 -11.26 11.11
N LYS A 273 -3.60 -12.26 10.68
CA LYS A 273 -3.26 -13.68 10.92
C LYS A 273 -1.87 -14.01 10.34
N GLY A 274 -1.04 -14.69 11.13
CA GLY A 274 0.30 -15.08 10.71
C GLY A 274 1.37 -13.97 10.84
N ILE A 275 0.98 -12.77 11.23
CA ILE A 275 1.88 -11.63 11.43
C ILE A 275 2.11 -11.40 12.92
N SER A 276 3.36 -11.61 13.37
CA SER A 276 3.82 -11.18 14.69
C SER A 276 4.33 -9.75 14.57
N PHE A 277 3.67 -8.81 15.23
CA PHE A 277 3.93 -7.38 15.10
C PHE A 277 4.24 -6.72 16.44
N VAL A 278 5.10 -5.71 16.43
CA VAL A 278 5.43 -4.90 17.62
C VAL A 278 4.26 -3.95 17.94
N LYS A 279 4.13 -3.57 19.22
CA LYS A 279 3.06 -2.68 19.67
C LYS A 279 3.34 -1.21 19.43
N THR A 280 4.62 -0.85 19.27
CA THR A 280 5.05 0.54 19.13
C THR A 280 5.91 0.73 17.88
N ALA A 281 5.82 1.91 17.29
CA ALA A 281 6.71 2.41 16.26
C ALA A 281 7.54 3.57 16.82
N VAL A 282 8.78 3.67 16.37
CA VAL A 282 9.65 4.81 16.66
C VAL A 282 9.28 5.96 15.75
N SER A 283 8.97 7.12 16.32
CA SER A 283 8.73 8.36 15.59
C SER A 283 9.76 9.44 15.96
N ASP A 284 9.66 10.60 15.31
CA ASP A 284 10.52 11.76 15.61
C ASP A 284 10.30 12.29 17.04
N HIS A 285 9.11 12.07 17.60
CA HIS A 285 8.68 12.54 18.92
C HIS A 285 8.66 11.44 19.99
N GLY A 286 9.24 10.26 19.71
CA GLY A 286 9.26 9.12 20.61
C GLY A 286 8.46 7.92 20.09
N GLU A 287 8.07 7.01 20.98
CA GLU A 287 7.29 5.84 20.62
C GLU A 287 5.79 6.19 20.47
N ILE A 288 5.18 5.68 19.41
CA ILE A 288 3.75 5.78 19.14
C ILE A 288 3.14 4.39 19.01
N ASN A 289 1.84 4.25 19.25
CA ASN A 289 1.14 3.00 18.99
C ASN A 289 1.25 2.60 17.53
N ALA A 290 1.46 1.32 17.28
CA ALA A 290 1.62 0.78 15.95
C ALA A 290 0.59 -0.32 15.68
N GLU A 291 -0.24 -0.09 14.69
CA GLU A 291 -1.24 -1.04 14.21
C GLU A 291 -0.73 -1.75 12.95
N PRO A 292 -0.79 -3.08 12.86
CA PRO A 292 -0.25 -3.82 11.73
C PRO A 292 -0.77 -3.33 10.36
N ALA A 293 -2.05 -3.03 10.28
CA ALA A 293 -2.69 -2.62 9.03
C ALA A 293 -2.20 -1.27 8.50
N SER A 294 -1.75 -0.38 9.39
CA SER A 294 -1.16 0.91 9.01
C SER A 294 0.19 0.74 8.28
N TYR A 295 0.87 -0.37 8.50
CA TYR A 295 2.16 -0.70 7.88
C TYR A 295 2.05 -1.85 6.87
N ILE A 296 0.87 -2.02 6.27
CA ILE A 296 0.56 -3.16 5.39
C ILE A 296 1.46 -3.23 4.15
N TYR A 297 1.93 -2.09 3.65
CA TYR A 297 2.90 -2.04 2.56
C TYR A 297 4.23 -2.70 2.95
N GLY A 298 4.74 -2.34 4.13
CA GLY A 298 5.97 -2.92 4.65
C GLY A 298 5.82 -4.42 4.93
N ILE A 299 4.71 -4.82 5.52
CA ILE A 299 4.40 -6.22 5.81
C ILE A 299 4.32 -7.02 4.51
N GLY A 300 3.51 -6.57 3.54
CA GLY A 300 3.33 -7.27 2.27
C GLY A 300 4.63 -7.35 1.46
N ASN A 301 5.50 -6.35 1.58
CA ASN A 301 6.82 -6.38 0.95
C ASN A 301 7.75 -7.42 1.59
N LEU A 302 7.57 -7.77 2.85
CA LEU A 302 8.33 -8.83 3.53
C LEU A 302 7.79 -10.24 3.31
N LEU A 303 6.56 -10.39 2.79
CA LEU A 303 5.92 -11.68 2.48
C LEU A 303 6.29 -12.25 1.10
N LEU A 304 7.29 -11.72 0.46
CA LEU A 304 7.84 -12.18 -0.84
C LEU A 304 8.71 -13.42 -0.73
#